data_bba87d9de4dbede72e63b1aeccf14856
#
_entry.id   bba87d9de4dbede72e63b1aeccf14856
#
_cell.length_a   1.000
_cell.length_b   1.000
_cell.length_c   1.000
_cell.angle_alpha   90.00
_cell.angle_beta   90.00
_cell.angle_gamma   90.00
#
_symmetry.space_group_name_H-M   'P 1'
#
loop_
_entity.id
_entity.type
_entity.pdbx_description
1 polymer ?
#
loop_
_entity_poly.entity_id
_entity_poly.type
_entity_poly.pdbx_seq_one_letter_code
_entity_poly.pdbx_strand_id
1 'polypeptide(L)'
;GLPAGTGELQSETGRIYRFIEQDAPDWSDRQTDFSPTQIKNYPVQGLATGDIVPMMLGVLFDNFYGDPDVLLINTVHDSILFDVSDDVNHKEVARKIKTIMEQAPDYFNSRFNPKIKFDLPLKAEVQWGKSWGQMTETL
;
A
#
# COMPACT_ATOMS: atom_id res chain seq x y z
N GLY A 1 11.67 17.09 23.35
CA GLY A 1 10.98 15.86 23.76
C GLY A 1 9.53 15.89 23.36
N LEU A 2 8.89 14.75 23.35
CA LEU A 2 7.44 14.66 23.09
C LEU A 2 6.65 15.23 24.28
N PRO A 3 5.45 15.80 24.04
CA PRO A 3 4.54 16.17 25.11
C PRO A 3 4.23 14.99 26.05
N ALA A 4 3.95 15.26 27.33
CA ALA A 4 3.51 14.23 28.25
C ALA A 4 2.26 13.51 27.74
N GLY A 5 2.15 12.20 27.98
CA GLY A 5 1.04 11.38 27.49
C GLY A 5 1.10 11.09 25.98
N THR A 6 2.24 11.30 25.32
CA THR A 6 2.46 10.96 23.92
C THR A 6 3.61 9.98 23.75
N GLY A 7 3.49 9.07 22.79
CA GLY A 7 4.52 8.13 22.40
C GLY A 7 4.73 8.11 20.89
N GLU A 8 5.90 7.69 20.46
CA GLU A 8 6.22 7.49 19.04
C GLU A 8 6.75 6.08 18.80
N LEU A 9 6.40 5.54 17.63
CA LEU A 9 6.96 4.32 17.10
C LEU A 9 7.36 4.58 15.63
N GLN A 10 8.60 4.26 15.30
CA GLN A 10 9.09 4.35 13.92
C GLN A 10 9.06 2.96 13.29
N SER A 11 8.41 2.84 12.13
CA SER A 11 8.42 1.62 11.32
C SER A 11 9.74 1.44 10.58
N GLU A 12 9.94 0.26 10.02
CA GLU A 12 11.13 -0.05 9.20
C GLU A 12 11.23 0.80 7.92
N THR A 13 10.11 1.32 7.44
CA THR A 13 10.05 2.26 6.29
C THR A 13 10.44 3.68 6.68
N GLY A 14 10.62 3.95 7.99
CA GLY A 14 10.92 5.28 8.50
C GLY A 14 9.68 6.11 8.86
N ARG A 15 8.46 5.58 8.64
CA ARG A 15 7.22 6.25 9.03
C ARG A 15 7.10 6.35 10.54
N ILE A 16 6.74 7.52 11.04
CA ILE A 16 6.55 7.77 12.47
C ILE A 16 5.05 7.73 12.79
N TYR A 17 4.68 6.86 13.72
CA TYR A 17 3.34 6.78 14.30
C TYR A 17 3.36 7.45 15.67
N ARG A 18 2.45 8.39 15.89
CA ARG A 18 2.26 9.08 17.16
C ARG A 18 1.01 8.57 17.85
N PHE A 19 1.14 8.27 19.10
CA PHE A 19 0.07 7.77 19.96
C PHE A 19 -0.14 8.76 21.11
N ILE A 20 -1.39 8.90 21.52
CA ILE A 20 -1.79 9.70 22.67
C ILE A 20 -2.41 8.74 23.67
N GLU A 21 -2.05 8.88 24.95
CA GLU A 21 -2.70 8.16 26.03
C GLU A 21 -4.19 8.45 26.05
N GLN A 22 -4.98 7.43 26.30
CA GLN A 22 -6.44 7.47 26.43
C GLN A 22 -6.80 7.05 27.86
N ASP A 23 -8.04 7.27 28.26
CA ASP A 23 -8.55 6.76 29.53
C ASP A 23 -8.32 5.25 29.60
N ALA A 24 -7.71 4.81 30.69
CA ALA A 24 -7.46 3.38 30.88
C ALA A 24 -8.78 2.65 31.13
N PRO A 25 -8.87 1.33 30.76
CA PRO A 25 -10.05 0.53 31.07
C PRO A 25 -10.31 0.46 32.59
N ASP A 26 -11.57 0.33 33.00
CA ASP A 26 -12.01 0.31 34.41
C ASP A 26 -11.34 -0.76 35.28
N TRP A 27 -10.79 -1.81 34.65
CA TRP A 27 -10.06 -2.88 35.31
C TRP A 27 -8.57 -2.57 35.55
N SER A 28 -8.07 -1.45 35.03
CA SER A 28 -6.66 -1.03 35.14
C SER A 28 -6.45 -0.17 36.39
N ASP A 29 -5.32 -0.37 37.07
CA ASP A 29 -4.87 0.49 38.18
C ASP A 29 -4.32 1.85 37.69
N ARG A 30 -4.26 2.08 36.39
CA ARG A 30 -3.79 3.32 35.77
C ARG A 30 -4.98 4.21 35.39
N GLN A 31 -4.77 5.53 35.43
CA GLN A 31 -5.77 6.49 34.92
C GLN A 31 -5.76 6.60 33.41
N THR A 32 -4.57 6.55 32.77
CA THR A 32 -4.39 6.62 31.34
C THR A 32 -3.47 5.52 30.86
N ASP A 33 -3.63 5.08 29.62
CA ASP A 33 -2.74 4.14 28.97
C ASP A 33 -2.80 4.31 27.44
N PHE A 34 -1.78 3.79 26.74
CA PHE A 34 -1.80 3.71 25.29
C PHE A 34 -2.66 2.53 24.85
N SER A 35 -3.41 2.70 23.75
CA SER A 35 -4.18 1.61 23.17
C SER A 35 -3.27 0.52 22.60
N PRO A 36 -3.21 -0.70 23.18
CA PRO A 36 -2.39 -1.79 22.64
C PRO A 36 -2.79 -2.17 21.22
N THR A 37 -4.06 -2.04 20.89
CA THR A 37 -4.60 -2.34 19.56
C THR A 37 -4.05 -1.36 18.52
N GLN A 38 -4.01 -0.07 18.82
CA GLN A 38 -3.45 0.92 17.92
C GLN A 38 -1.95 0.70 17.70
N ILE A 39 -1.19 0.48 18.78
CA ILE A 39 0.26 0.25 18.69
C ILE A 39 0.60 -0.96 17.84
N LYS A 40 -0.20 -2.03 17.90
CA LYS A 40 0.01 -3.25 17.12
C LYS A 40 -0.46 -3.12 15.67
N ASN A 41 -1.62 -2.50 15.45
CA ASN A 41 -2.28 -2.50 14.14
C ASN A 41 -1.80 -1.38 13.21
N TYR A 42 -1.49 -0.18 13.72
CA TYR A 42 -1.11 0.96 12.89
C TYR A 42 0.13 0.70 12.05
N PRO A 43 1.22 0.11 12.57
CA PRO A 43 2.39 -0.19 11.74
C PRO A 43 2.09 -1.21 10.64
N VAL A 44 1.29 -2.24 10.94
CA VAL A 44 0.93 -3.30 9.97
C VAL A 44 0.05 -2.75 8.85
N GLN A 45 -1.02 -2.04 9.22
CA GLN A 45 -1.92 -1.40 8.24
C GLN A 45 -1.21 -0.28 7.48
N GLY A 46 -0.38 0.49 8.16
CA GLY A 46 0.39 1.56 7.55
C GLY A 46 1.41 1.04 6.54
N LEU A 47 2.05 -0.09 6.78
CA LEU A 47 2.92 -0.73 5.80
C LEU A 47 2.10 -1.16 4.57
N ALA A 48 1.01 -1.89 4.78
CA ALA A 48 0.22 -2.45 3.69
C ALA A 48 -0.41 -1.37 2.79
N THR A 49 -1.12 -0.41 3.39
CA THR A 49 -1.89 0.59 2.63
C THR A 49 -1.19 1.95 2.53
N GLY A 50 -0.43 2.32 3.52
CA GLY A 50 0.24 3.63 3.59
C GLY A 50 1.60 3.67 2.92
N ASP A 51 2.30 2.55 2.77
CA ASP A 51 3.64 2.50 2.18
C ASP A 51 3.67 1.70 0.88
N ILE A 52 3.12 0.47 0.86
CA ILE A 52 3.18 -0.41 -0.32
C ILE A 52 2.32 0.13 -1.48
N VAL A 53 1.10 0.58 -1.23
CA VAL A 53 0.23 1.09 -2.30
C VAL A 53 0.80 2.35 -2.95
N PRO A 54 1.24 3.39 -2.24
CA PRO A 54 1.92 4.53 -2.85
C PRO A 54 3.18 4.16 -3.62
N MET A 55 3.94 3.18 -3.14
CA MET A 55 5.12 2.68 -3.85
C MET A 55 4.74 2.00 -5.16
N MET A 56 3.72 1.13 -5.16
CA MET A 56 3.19 0.51 -6.38
C MET A 56 2.72 1.57 -7.37
N LEU A 57 2.03 2.61 -6.91
CA LEU A 57 1.62 3.74 -7.74
C LEU A 57 2.81 4.42 -8.41
N GLY A 58 3.89 4.65 -7.65
CA GLY A 58 5.11 5.25 -8.20
C GLY A 58 5.72 4.39 -9.29
N VAL A 59 5.87 3.09 -9.07
CA VAL A 59 6.44 2.15 -10.06
C VAL A 59 5.56 2.05 -11.29
N LEU A 60 4.24 1.95 -11.12
CA LEU A 60 3.30 1.90 -12.23
C LEU A 60 3.30 3.20 -13.01
N PHE A 61 3.31 4.34 -12.32
CA PHE A 61 3.42 5.64 -12.96
C PHE A 61 4.70 5.75 -13.80
N ASP A 62 5.85 5.38 -13.26
CA ASP A 62 7.14 5.43 -13.99
C ASP A 62 7.13 4.54 -15.26
N ASN A 63 6.38 3.42 -15.23
CA ASN A 63 6.29 2.50 -16.37
C ASN A 63 5.28 2.90 -17.44
N PHE A 64 4.25 3.68 -17.08
CA PHE A 64 3.17 4.06 -17.99
C PHE A 64 3.08 5.59 -18.22
N TYR A 65 3.99 6.38 -17.65
CA TYR A 65 3.99 7.82 -17.84
C TYR A 65 4.15 8.19 -19.32
N GLY A 66 3.19 8.94 -19.83
CA GLY A 66 3.18 9.34 -21.25
C GLY A 66 2.71 8.26 -22.23
N ASP A 67 2.30 7.10 -21.76
CA ASP A 67 1.65 6.08 -22.58
C ASP A 67 0.20 6.53 -22.88
N PRO A 68 -0.17 6.78 -24.14
CA PRO A 68 -1.50 7.26 -24.47
C PRO A 68 -2.58 6.17 -24.34
N ASP A 69 -2.18 4.91 -24.31
CA ASP A 69 -3.07 3.76 -24.34
C ASP A 69 -3.34 3.16 -22.95
N VAL A 70 -2.56 3.54 -21.94
CA VAL A 70 -2.66 3.00 -20.58
C VAL A 70 -2.63 4.13 -19.56
N LEU A 71 -3.79 4.49 -19.04
CA LEU A 71 -3.93 5.59 -18.11
C LEU A 71 -4.22 5.07 -16.70
N LEU A 72 -3.41 5.46 -15.73
CA LEU A 72 -3.67 5.24 -14.32
C LEU A 72 -4.67 6.30 -13.84
N ILE A 73 -5.89 5.90 -13.46
CA ILE A 73 -7.00 6.82 -13.22
C ILE A 73 -7.43 6.94 -11.76
N ASN A 74 -7.32 5.90 -10.97
CA ASN A 74 -7.79 5.94 -9.59
C ASN A 74 -7.19 4.84 -8.72
N THR A 75 -7.32 5.00 -7.40
CA THR A 75 -7.04 3.98 -6.40
C THR A 75 -8.18 3.87 -5.41
N VAL A 76 -8.53 2.65 -5.03
CA VAL A 76 -9.55 2.39 -4.02
C VAL A 76 -9.02 1.34 -3.06
N HIS A 77 -8.70 1.74 -1.83
CA HIS A 77 -8.04 0.90 -0.83
C HIS A 77 -6.71 0.30 -1.34
N ASP A 78 -6.70 -0.98 -1.66
CA ASP A 78 -5.57 -1.76 -2.18
C ASP A 78 -5.69 -2.04 -3.69
N SER A 79 -6.72 -1.50 -4.33
CA SER A 79 -6.96 -1.65 -5.76
C SER A 79 -6.49 -0.42 -6.54
N ILE A 80 -5.95 -0.65 -7.73
CA ILE A 80 -5.49 0.38 -8.66
C ILE A 80 -6.24 0.23 -9.97
N LEU A 81 -6.82 1.32 -10.46
CA LEU A 81 -7.63 1.34 -11.66
C LEU A 81 -6.87 1.97 -12.82
N PHE A 82 -6.97 1.30 -13.96
CA PHE A 82 -6.46 1.79 -15.24
C PHE A 82 -7.59 1.92 -16.25
N ASP A 83 -7.48 2.92 -17.10
CA ASP A 83 -8.22 3.01 -18.34
C ASP A 83 -7.28 2.62 -19.48
N VAL A 84 -7.68 1.65 -20.28
CA VAL A 84 -6.84 1.04 -21.31
C VAL A 84 -7.55 1.13 -22.67
N SER A 85 -6.85 1.64 -23.67
CA SER A 85 -7.35 1.77 -25.04
C SER A 85 -7.84 0.43 -25.60
N ASP A 86 -8.93 0.45 -26.35
CA ASP A 86 -9.45 -0.74 -27.06
C ASP A 86 -8.51 -1.23 -28.18
N ASP A 87 -7.58 -0.40 -28.62
CA ASP A 87 -6.66 -0.70 -29.74
C ASP A 87 -5.46 -1.55 -29.32
N VAL A 88 -5.27 -1.81 -28.02
CA VAL A 88 -4.14 -2.59 -27.49
C VAL A 88 -4.57 -3.97 -26.98
N ASN A 89 -3.59 -4.86 -26.86
CA ASN A 89 -3.84 -6.20 -26.30
C ASN A 89 -4.00 -6.11 -24.77
N HIS A 90 -5.24 -6.08 -24.28
CA HIS A 90 -5.57 -5.96 -22.87
C HIS A 90 -4.91 -7.04 -22.00
N LYS A 91 -4.80 -8.27 -22.51
CA LYS A 91 -4.17 -9.37 -21.78
C LYS A 91 -2.67 -9.15 -21.58
N GLU A 92 -1.99 -8.57 -22.55
CA GLU A 92 -0.56 -8.22 -22.44
C GLU A 92 -0.36 -7.06 -21.48
N VAL A 93 -1.21 -6.03 -21.55
CA VAL A 93 -1.19 -4.91 -20.60
C VAL A 93 -1.45 -5.42 -19.18
N ALA A 94 -2.45 -6.27 -19.00
CA ALA A 94 -2.76 -6.88 -17.70
C ALA A 94 -1.56 -7.68 -17.13
N ARG A 95 -0.88 -8.47 -17.97
CA ARG A 95 0.34 -9.19 -17.55
C ARG A 95 1.46 -8.24 -17.13
N LYS A 96 1.67 -7.17 -17.91
CA LYS A 96 2.69 -6.15 -17.59
C LYS A 96 2.39 -5.49 -16.26
N ILE A 97 1.15 -5.05 -16.03
CA ILE A 97 0.72 -4.46 -14.76
C ILE A 97 0.95 -5.45 -13.60
N LYS A 98 0.49 -6.68 -13.74
CA LYS A 98 0.66 -7.74 -12.74
C LYS A 98 2.14 -7.95 -12.38
N THR A 99 2.99 -8.10 -13.39
CA THR A 99 4.43 -8.30 -13.19
C THR A 99 5.06 -7.13 -12.43
N ILE A 100 4.73 -5.90 -12.79
CA ILE A 100 5.25 -4.70 -12.12
C ILE A 100 4.79 -4.69 -10.66
N MET A 101 3.52 -4.98 -10.38
CA MET A 101 3.00 -5.02 -9.01
C MET A 101 3.66 -6.12 -8.17
N GLU A 102 3.85 -7.29 -8.73
CA GLU A 102 4.49 -8.43 -8.03
C GLU A 102 5.99 -8.20 -7.78
N GLN A 103 6.65 -7.34 -8.54
CA GLN A 103 8.04 -6.91 -8.32
C GLN A 103 8.18 -5.75 -7.32
N ALA A 104 7.08 -5.25 -6.76
CA ALA A 104 7.11 -4.16 -5.80
C ALA A 104 8.02 -4.40 -4.58
N PRO A 105 8.14 -5.61 -4.00
CA PRO A 105 9.09 -5.87 -2.92
C PRO A 105 10.55 -5.59 -3.31
N ASP A 106 10.97 -5.99 -4.50
CA ASP A 106 12.34 -5.77 -4.98
C ASP A 106 12.60 -4.27 -5.20
N TYR A 107 11.64 -3.59 -5.79
CA TYR A 107 11.70 -2.14 -5.94
C TYR A 107 11.80 -1.43 -4.59
N PHE A 108 10.96 -1.82 -3.63
CA PHE A 108 10.99 -1.29 -2.27
C PHE A 108 12.36 -1.47 -1.63
N ASN A 109 12.89 -2.70 -1.66
CA ASN A 109 14.18 -3.02 -1.07
C ASN A 109 15.33 -2.24 -1.72
N SER A 110 15.27 -2.03 -3.03
CA SER A 110 16.31 -1.28 -3.76
C SER A 110 16.20 0.23 -3.55
N ARG A 111 14.99 0.76 -3.49
CA ARG A 111 14.72 2.21 -3.41
C ARG A 111 14.94 2.76 -2.01
N PHE A 112 14.48 2.04 -0.99
CA PHE A 112 14.50 2.50 0.40
C PHE A 112 15.61 1.88 1.24
N ASN A 113 16.24 0.81 0.75
CA ASN A 113 17.29 0.07 1.48
C ASN A 113 16.95 -0.12 2.97
N PRO A 114 15.78 -0.69 3.30
CA PRO A 114 15.31 -0.81 4.67
C PRO A 114 16.24 -1.73 5.48
N LYS A 115 16.26 -1.57 6.80
CA LYS A 115 17.02 -2.44 7.72
C LYS A 115 16.54 -3.89 7.63
N ILE A 116 15.23 -4.08 7.52
CA ILE A 116 14.60 -5.37 7.28
C ILE A 116 14.06 -5.34 5.84
N LYS A 117 14.56 -6.25 5.02
CA LYS A 117 14.10 -6.36 3.64
C LYS A 117 12.72 -6.99 3.58
N PHE A 118 11.91 -6.49 2.66
CA PHE A 118 10.62 -7.09 2.35
C PHE A 118 10.90 -8.38 1.53
N ASP A 119 10.66 -9.54 2.13
CA ASP A 119 10.95 -10.86 1.55
C ASP A 119 9.70 -11.70 1.25
N LEU A 120 8.53 -11.16 1.59
CA LEU A 120 7.26 -11.82 1.25
C LEU A 120 6.87 -11.51 -0.19
N PRO A 121 6.52 -12.54 -0.99
CA PRO A 121 6.02 -12.31 -2.33
C PRO A 121 4.67 -11.62 -2.28
N LEU A 122 4.52 -10.53 -3.01
CA LEU A 122 3.21 -9.93 -3.28
C LEU A 122 2.60 -10.63 -4.48
N LYS A 123 1.32 -10.98 -4.35
CA LYS A 123 0.52 -11.47 -5.45
C LYS A 123 -0.48 -10.42 -5.86
N ALA A 124 -0.55 -10.15 -7.15
CA ALA A 124 -1.51 -9.26 -7.74
C ALA A 124 -2.53 -10.06 -8.56
N GLU A 125 -3.79 -9.73 -8.42
CA GLU A 125 -4.85 -10.17 -9.31
C GLU A 125 -5.22 -9.02 -10.23
N VAL A 126 -5.32 -9.27 -11.50
CA VAL A 126 -5.72 -8.28 -12.49
C VAL A 126 -7.00 -8.73 -13.17
N GLN A 127 -8.00 -7.89 -13.13
CA GLN A 127 -9.28 -8.08 -13.81
C GLN A 127 -9.46 -6.96 -14.84
N TRP A 128 -10.08 -7.27 -15.97
CA TRP A 128 -10.44 -6.24 -16.95
C TRP A 128 -11.79 -6.53 -17.59
N GLY A 129 -12.37 -5.50 -18.15
CA GLY A 129 -13.67 -5.53 -18.80
C GLY A 129 -14.03 -4.15 -19.35
N LYS A 130 -15.22 -4.00 -19.89
CA LYS A 130 -15.68 -2.75 -20.52
C LYS A 130 -15.90 -1.61 -19.53
N SER A 131 -16.08 -1.92 -18.27
CA SER A 131 -16.21 -0.94 -17.18
C SER A 131 -15.91 -1.60 -15.85
N TRP A 132 -15.67 -0.81 -14.80
CA TRP A 132 -15.43 -1.31 -13.46
C TRP A 132 -16.52 -2.28 -12.94
N GLY A 133 -17.78 -2.00 -13.28
CA GLY A 133 -18.90 -2.88 -12.92
C GLY A 133 -19.07 -4.12 -13.82
N GLN A 134 -18.24 -4.30 -14.84
CA GLN A 134 -18.33 -5.36 -15.85
C GLN A 134 -16.94 -5.97 -16.12
N MET A 135 -16.23 -6.35 -15.06
CA MET A 135 -14.97 -7.09 -15.17
C MET A 135 -15.28 -8.54 -15.48
N THR A 136 -14.93 -8.98 -16.69
CA THR A 136 -15.27 -10.31 -17.22
C THR A 136 -14.07 -11.23 -17.36
N GLU A 137 -12.88 -10.68 -17.39
CA GLU A 137 -11.63 -11.41 -17.59
C GLU A 137 -10.72 -11.26 -16.36
N THR A 138 -9.92 -12.28 -16.07
CA THR A 138 -9.00 -12.32 -14.91
C THR A 138 -7.66 -12.96 -15.28
N LEU A 139 -6.57 -12.49 -14.67
CA LEU A 139 -5.21 -13.03 -14.71
C LEU A 139 -4.71 -13.38 -13.30
#